data_c3bb4e219205546aa10cda0e39c2389e
#
_entry.id   c3bb4e219205546aa10cda0e39c2389e
#
_cell.length_a   1.000
_cell.length_b   1.000
_cell.length_c   1.000
_cell.angle_alpha   90.00
_cell.angle_beta   90.00
_cell.angle_gamma   90.00
#
_symmetry.space_group_name_H-M   'P 1'
#
loop_
_entity.id
_entity.type
_entity.pdbx_description
1 polymer ?
#
loop_
_entity_poly.entity_id
_entity_poly.type
_entity_poly.pdbx_seq_one_letter_code
_entity_poly.pdbx_strand_id
1 'polypeptide(L)'
;QYDKDYPKGPHDQPQSMCPAFGSLRVGLRMRRTATVLSGSACCVYGLTFTSHFYGAKRTVGYVPFDSESLVTGKLFEDIREAVHELAKPDEYDAVVVINLCVPTASGVPLDLLPDEIDGVRIIGIDVPGFGVPTHAEAKDVLAGAMLGYARNEIQAGPVARPAGLETETDAPSVALVGEIFPVDAITIGRMLQPMGVKAGPVVPTREWRELYAALDCSAVAMLHPFYAATAREFKAAGRPLLGCAPVGVEGTRDWLTHLGDVLNLPKKQIDQAV
;
A
#
# COMPACT_ATOMS: atom_id res chain seq x y z
N GLN A 1 16.44 -1.43 31.77
CA GLN A 1 17.91 -1.28 31.88
C GLN A 1 18.62 -1.63 30.56
N TYR A 2 18.34 -2.82 29.98
CA TYR A 2 18.95 -3.28 28.72
C TYR A 2 18.81 -2.26 27.57
N ASP A 3 17.62 -1.70 27.37
CA ASP A 3 17.37 -0.70 26.30
C ASP A 3 18.08 0.65 26.53
N LYS A 4 18.49 0.95 27.79
CA LYS A 4 19.32 2.13 28.09
C LYS A 4 20.80 1.87 27.85
N ASP A 5 21.24 0.66 28.16
CA ASP A 5 22.66 0.27 28.03
C ASP A 5 22.98 -0.07 26.56
N TYR A 6 21.98 -0.51 25.82
CA TYR A 6 22.07 -0.88 24.40
C TYR A 6 20.94 -0.21 23.61
N PRO A 7 21.06 1.09 23.33
CA PRO A 7 20.05 1.79 22.53
C PRO A 7 19.97 1.16 21.14
N LYS A 8 18.75 0.84 20.72
CA LYS A 8 18.52 0.25 19.40
C LYS A 8 18.96 1.22 18.32
N GLY A 9 19.89 0.78 17.48
CA GLY A 9 20.27 1.49 16.29
C GLY A 9 19.19 1.36 15.20
N PRO A 10 19.28 2.13 14.11
CA PRO A 10 18.30 2.09 13.03
C PRO A 10 18.16 0.72 12.35
N HIS A 11 19.15 -0.15 12.52
CA HIS A 11 19.14 -1.52 11.96
C HIS A 11 18.96 -2.62 13.02
N ASP A 12 18.84 -2.27 14.29
CA ASP A 12 18.64 -3.22 15.40
C ASP A 12 17.16 -3.62 15.58
N GLN A 13 16.41 -3.61 14.49
CA GLN A 13 15.05 -4.09 14.51
C GLN A 13 15.04 -5.64 14.52
N PRO A 14 14.07 -6.29 15.16
CA PRO A 14 13.97 -7.75 15.21
C PRO A 14 13.61 -8.37 13.86
N GLN A 15 13.88 -7.67 12.78
CA GLN A 15 13.62 -8.11 11.42
C GLN A 15 14.91 -8.49 10.74
N SER A 16 14.86 -9.64 10.09
CA SER A 16 15.99 -10.20 9.35
C SER A 16 16.19 -9.58 7.96
N MET A 17 15.34 -8.66 7.54
CA MET A 17 15.31 -8.16 6.15
C MET A 17 15.00 -6.65 6.10
N CYS A 18 15.59 -5.98 5.09
CA CYS A 18 15.35 -4.56 4.84
C CYS A 18 13.85 -4.24 4.72
N PRO A 19 13.32 -3.23 5.42
CA PRO A 19 11.90 -2.85 5.34
C PRO A 19 11.42 -2.54 3.92
N ALA A 20 12.28 -1.98 3.07
CA ALA A 20 11.97 -1.68 1.67
C ALA A 20 11.43 -2.88 0.87
N PHE A 21 11.71 -4.11 1.32
CA PHE A 21 11.10 -5.31 0.77
C PHE A 21 9.56 -5.26 0.86
N GLY A 22 9.00 -4.63 1.89
CA GLY A 22 7.57 -4.44 2.03
C GLY A 22 6.97 -3.60 0.90
N SER A 23 7.54 -2.42 0.62
CA SER A 23 7.09 -1.57 -0.50
C SER A 23 7.32 -2.24 -1.85
N LEU A 24 8.48 -2.89 -2.04
CA LEU A 24 8.74 -3.66 -3.26
C LEU A 24 7.65 -4.71 -3.52
N ARG A 25 7.23 -5.44 -2.49
CA ARG A 25 6.14 -6.42 -2.62
C ARG A 25 4.82 -5.79 -3.04
N VAL A 26 4.49 -4.60 -2.56
CA VAL A 26 3.28 -3.87 -2.99
C VAL A 26 3.37 -3.51 -4.47
N GLY A 27 4.48 -2.91 -4.92
CA GLY A 27 4.69 -2.58 -6.32
C GLY A 27 4.64 -3.80 -7.24
N LEU A 28 5.31 -4.90 -6.86
CA LEU A 28 5.31 -6.15 -7.63
C LEU A 28 3.96 -6.88 -7.64
N ARG A 29 3.10 -6.65 -6.64
CA ARG A 29 1.75 -7.21 -6.60
C ARG A 29 0.79 -6.47 -7.51
N MET A 30 0.94 -5.16 -7.64
CA MET A 30 0.09 -4.31 -8.47
C MET A 30 0.31 -4.62 -9.95
N ARG A 31 -0.75 -5.00 -10.67
CA ARG A 31 -0.70 -5.25 -12.12
C ARG A 31 -0.41 -3.95 -12.86
N ARG A 32 0.24 -4.06 -14.01
CA ARG A 32 0.58 -2.92 -14.86
C ARG A 32 1.31 -1.79 -14.10
N THR A 33 2.20 -2.19 -13.17
CA THR A 33 3.03 -1.27 -12.41
C THR A 33 4.50 -1.64 -12.60
N ALA A 34 5.29 -0.71 -13.10
CA ALA A 34 6.75 -0.80 -13.09
C ALA A 34 7.26 -0.38 -11.71
N THR A 35 8.18 -1.13 -11.14
CA THR A 35 8.80 -0.80 -9.85
C THR A 35 10.30 -0.64 -10.04
N VAL A 36 10.81 0.52 -9.68
CA VAL A 36 12.22 0.92 -9.83
C VAL A 36 12.81 1.15 -8.44
N LEU A 37 13.96 0.53 -8.19
CA LEU A 37 14.74 0.77 -6.97
C LEU A 37 15.90 1.72 -7.28
N SER A 38 16.03 2.77 -6.47
CA SER A 38 17.21 3.62 -6.43
C SER A 38 17.97 3.34 -5.14
N GLY A 39 19.19 2.83 -5.26
CA GLY A 39 19.97 2.40 -4.10
C GLY A 39 21.28 1.74 -4.47
N SER A 40 22.02 1.24 -3.45
CA SER A 40 23.25 0.51 -3.71
C SER A 40 22.96 -0.87 -4.35
N ALA A 41 23.85 -1.29 -5.23
CA ALA A 41 23.72 -2.56 -5.96
C ALA A 41 23.49 -3.77 -5.05
N CYS A 42 24.15 -3.83 -3.91
CA CYS A 42 23.98 -4.92 -2.94
C CYS A 42 22.56 -4.97 -2.34
N CYS A 43 21.97 -3.82 -2.02
CA CYS A 43 20.60 -3.74 -1.53
C CYS A 43 19.60 -4.16 -2.59
N VAL A 44 19.74 -3.62 -3.81
CA VAL A 44 18.87 -3.95 -4.93
C VAL A 44 18.97 -5.45 -5.28
N TYR A 45 20.18 -6.01 -5.33
CA TYR A 45 20.37 -7.43 -5.56
C TYR A 45 19.67 -8.27 -4.49
N GLY A 46 19.87 -7.96 -3.21
CA GLY A 46 19.26 -8.69 -2.10
C GLY A 46 17.73 -8.65 -2.14
N LEU A 47 17.15 -7.46 -2.38
CA LEU A 47 15.71 -7.28 -2.48
C LEU A 47 15.11 -8.03 -3.69
N THR A 48 15.78 -7.94 -4.85
CA THR A 48 15.34 -8.61 -6.07
C THR A 48 15.44 -10.13 -5.93
N PHE A 49 16.54 -10.64 -5.42
CA PHE A 49 16.73 -12.08 -5.16
C PHE A 49 15.65 -12.61 -4.22
N THR A 50 15.40 -11.91 -3.11
CA THR A 50 14.36 -12.31 -2.15
C THR A 50 12.97 -12.28 -2.79
N SER A 51 12.68 -11.29 -3.62
CA SER A 51 11.42 -11.22 -4.34
C SER A 51 11.18 -12.41 -5.25
N HIS A 52 12.20 -12.83 -5.99
CA HIS A 52 12.15 -14.04 -6.83
C HIS A 52 11.98 -15.32 -5.99
N PHE A 53 12.68 -15.42 -4.88
CA PHE A 53 12.55 -16.55 -3.95
C PHE A 53 11.11 -16.71 -3.46
N TYR A 54 10.41 -15.61 -3.19
CA TYR A 54 8.99 -15.61 -2.82
C TYR A 54 8.04 -15.60 -4.02
N GLY A 55 8.51 -15.92 -5.20
CA GLY A 55 7.69 -16.17 -6.39
C GLY A 55 7.30 -14.94 -7.19
N ALA A 56 7.95 -13.79 -6.99
CA ALA A 56 7.73 -12.63 -7.84
C ALA A 56 8.24 -12.92 -9.26
N LYS A 57 7.37 -12.72 -10.25
CA LYS A 57 7.67 -12.96 -11.68
C LYS A 57 7.97 -11.66 -12.45
N ARG A 58 7.79 -10.51 -11.82
CA ARG A 58 7.97 -9.21 -12.47
C ARG A 58 9.39 -8.73 -12.33
N THR A 59 9.86 -8.03 -13.34
CA THR A 59 11.18 -7.40 -13.34
C THR A 59 11.15 -6.19 -12.40
N VAL A 60 12.25 -6.01 -11.67
CA VAL A 60 12.52 -4.83 -10.85
C VAL A 60 13.49 -3.94 -11.61
N GLY A 61 13.11 -2.69 -11.84
CA GLY A 61 14.00 -1.70 -12.40
C GLY A 61 15.07 -1.28 -11.39
N TYR A 62 16.21 -0.85 -11.88
CA TYR A 62 17.31 -0.39 -11.03
C TYR A 62 18.00 0.83 -11.64
N VAL A 63 18.08 1.90 -10.84
CA VAL A 63 18.91 3.07 -11.18
C VAL A 63 20.14 3.04 -10.28
N PRO A 64 21.32 2.73 -10.85
CA PRO A 64 22.58 2.72 -10.11
C PRO A 64 23.06 4.14 -9.80
N PHE A 65 23.89 4.26 -8.79
CA PHE A 65 24.59 5.49 -8.47
C PHE A 65 26.05 5.24 -8.08
N ASP A 66 26.85 6.27 -8.21
CA ASP A 66 28.20 6.40 -7.65
C ASP A 66 28.32 7.69 -6.84
N SER A 67 29.50 7.96 -6.28
CA SER A 67 29.72 9.15 -5.46
C SER A 67 29.58 10.44 -6.27
N GLU A 68 29.92 10.44 -7.55
CA GLU A 68 29.80 11.60 -8.41
C GLU A 68 28.33 11.93 -8.69
N SER A 69 27.53 10.94 -9.07
CA SER A 69 26.11 11.13 -9.36
C SER A 69 25.29 11.61 -8.15
N LEU A 70 25.69 11.20 -6.92
CA LEU A 70 25.07 11.70 -5.71
C LEU A 70 25.41 13.18 -5.43
N VAL A 71 26.68 13.57 -5.61
CA VAL A 71 27.15 14.94 -5.30
C VAL A 71 26.68 15.94 -6.35
N THR A 72 26.64 15.53 -7.61
CA THR A 72 26.28 16.41 -8.74
C THR A 72 24.77 16.51 -8.99
N GLY A 73 23.96 15.69 -8.30
CA GLY A 73 22.51 15.59 -8.56
C GLY A 73 22.16 14.74 -9.78
N LYS A 74 23.16 14.14 -10.45
CA LYS A 74 22.94 13.31 -11.65
C LYS A 74 22.03 12.12 -11.37
N LEU A 75 22.04 11.57 -10.16
CA LEU A 75 21.16 10.46 -9.80
C LEU A 75 19.67 10.81 -10.00
N PHE A 76 19.26 12.03 -9.67
CA PHE A 76 17.88 12.47 -9.91
C PHE A 76 17.56 12.52 -11.41
N GLU A 77 18.50 13.00 -12.23
CA GLU A 77 18.33 13.03 -13.68
C GLU A 77 18.24 11.61 -14.26
N ASP A 78 19.09 10.69 -13.80
CA ASP A 78 19.07 9.28 -14.21
C ASP A 78 17.74 8.60 -13.81
N ILE A 79 17.19 8.92 -12.63
CA ILE A 79 15.85 8.46 -12.21
C ILE A 79 14.78 9.04 -13.13
N ARG A 80 14.83 10.33 -13.42
CA ARG A 80 13.87 11.00 -14.29
C ARG A 80 13.87 10.41 -15.70
N GLU A 81 15.04 10.13 -16.26
CA GLU A 81 15.18 9.48 -17.56
C GLU A 81 14.59 8.07 -17.54
N ALA A 82 14.92 7.26 -16.53
CA ALA A 82 14.35 5.91 -16.38
C ALA A 82 12.82 5.91 -16.25
N VAL A 83 12.26 6.91 -15.54
CA VAL A 83 10.81 7.07 -15.43
C VAL A 83 10.17 7.39 -16.77
N HIS A 84 10.77 8.31 -17.55
CA HIS A 84 10.30 8.62 -18.89
C HIS A 84 10.36 7.43 -19.85
N GLU A 85 11.41 6.61 -19.78
CA GLU A 85 11.53 5.40 -20.59
C GLU A 85 10.46 4.33 -20.24
N LEU A 86 10.09 4.25 -18.96
CA LEU A 86 9.12 3.30 -18.46
C LEU A 86 7.67 3.77 -18.56
N ALA A 87 7.41 5.06 -18.72
CA ALA A 87 6.07 5.62 -18.80
C ALA A 87 5.39 5.30 -20.14
N LYS A 88 5.04 4.04 -20.35
CA LYS A 88 4.37 3.51 -21.55
C LYS A 88 2.96 3.09 -21.21
N PRO A 89 1.93 3.83 -21.61
CA PRO A 89 0.53 3.55 -21.24
C PRO A 89 0.00 2.19 -21.72
N ASP A 90 0.58 1.65 -22.80
CA ASP A 90 0.24 0.32 -23.29
C ASP A 90 0.72 -0.80 -22.34
N GLU A 91 1.79 -0.55 -21.57
CA GLU A 91 2.41 -1.52 -20.67
C GLU A 91 2.03 -1.28 -19.20
N TYR A 92 2.01 -0.01 -18.76
CA TYR A 92 1.89 0.35 -17.36
C TYR A 92 0.81 1.40 -17.08
N ASP A 93 0.14 1.24 -15.95
CA ASP A 93 -0.78 2.22 -15.38
C ASP A 93 -0.05 3.14 -14.38
N ALA A 94 1.08 2.67 -13.83
CA ALA A 94 1.92 3.43 -12.90
C ALA A 94 3.39 3.01 -12.94
N VAL A 95 4.28 3.96 -12.65
CA VAL A 95 5.70 3.73 -12.34
C VAL A 95 5.94 4.14 -10.89
N VAL A 96 6.50 3.22 -10.12
CA VAL A 96 6.86 3.45 -8.71
C VAL A 96 8.37 3.52 -8.60
N VAL A 97 8.89 4.59 -8.02
CA VAL A 97 10.31 4.76 -7.68
C VAL A 97 10.48 4.69 -6.17
N ILE A 98 11.36 3.81 -5.72
CA ILE A 98 11.65 3.60 -4.30
C ILE A 98 13.11 4.00 -4.03
N ASN A 99 13.30 5.13 -3.36
CA ASN A 99 14.60 5.48 -2.80
C ASN A 99 14.90 4.60 -1.59
N LEU A 100 16.05 3.94 -1.62
CA LEU A 100 16.61 3.21 -0.48
C LEU A 100 17.46 4.15 0.40
N CYS A 101 18.22 3.58 1.34
CA CYS A 101 18.95 4.36 2.37
C CYS A 101 19.82 5.49 1.83
N VAL A 102 20.67 5.23 0.84
CA VAL A 102 21.65 6.22 0.38
C VAL A 102 20.99 7.36 -0.40
N PRO A 103 20.15 7.13 -1.42
CA PRO A 103 19.45 8.22 -2.11
C PRO A 103 18.59 9.07 -1.16
N THR A 104 17.87 8.44 -0.22
CA THR A 104 17.09 9.17 0.78
C THR A 104 17.99 10.03 1.67
N ALA A 105 19.09 9.47 2.19
CA ALA A 105 20.04 10.21 3.05
C ALA A 105 20.75 11.36 2.30
N SER A 106 20.89 11.23 0.98
CA SER A 106 21.47 12.26 0.12
C SER A 106 20.44 13.29 -0.36
N GLY A 107 19.18 13.16 0.05
CA GLY A 107 18.12 14.11 -0.30
C GLY A 107 17.73 14.11 -1.77
N VAL A 108 17.77 12.96 -2.46
CA VAL A 108 17.30 12.84 -3.84
C VAL A 108 15.80 13.15 -3.91
N PRO A 109 15.38 14.23 -4.59
CA PRO A 109 14.05 14.80 -4.43
C PRO A 109 13.02 14.14 -5.37
N LEU A 110 12.44 13.00 -4.96
CA LEU A 110 11.42 12.31 -5.78
C LEU A 110 10.11 13.09 -5.90
N ASP A 111 9.87 14.07 -5.06
CA ASP A 111 8.75 15.01 -5.13
C ASP A 111 8.83 16.00 -6.29
N LEU A 112 10.00 16.11 -6.95
CA LEU A 112 10.17 16.88 -8.19
C LEU A 112 9.89 16.06 -9.46
N LEU A 113 9.62 14.76 -9.35
CA LEU A 113 9.14 14.01 -10.50
C LEU A 113 7.73 14.49 -10.89
N PRO A 114 7.38 14.46 -12.19
CA PRO A 114 6.01 14.76 -12.59
C PRO A 114 5.04 13.75 -12.00
N ASP A 115 3.83 14.18 -11.68
CA ASP A 115 2.78 13.28 -11.17
C ASP A 115 2.35 12.25 -12.23
N GLU A 116 2.41 12.61 -13.51
CA GLU A 116 1.95 11.78 -14.62
C GLU A 116 2.80 12.04 -15.88
N ILE A 117 3.05 11.02 -16.67
CA ILE A 117 3.65 11.09 -18.00
C ILE A 117 2.80 10.24 -18.95
N ASP A 118 2.23 10.86 -19.99
CA ASP A 118 1.44 10.19 -21.04
C ASP A 118 0.31 9.28 -20.49
N GLY A 119 -0.32 9.66 -19.38
CA GLY A 119 -1.38 8.89 -18.73
C GLY A 119 -0.86 7.81 -17.77
N VAL A 120 0.46 7.69 -17.57
CA VAL A 120 1.08 6.79 -16.59
C VAL A 120 1.42 7.57 -15.33
N ARG A 121 0.91 7.13 -14.19
CA ARG A 121 1.11 7.73 -12.86
C ARG A 121 2.53 7.52 -12.38
N ILE A 122 3.15 8.55 -11.84
CA ILE A 122 4.51 8.46 -11.29
C ILE A 122 4.44 8.64 -9.78
N ILE A 123 4.99 7.66 -9.04
CA ILE A 123 4.92 7.64 -7.58
C ILE A 123 6.32 7.46 -7.02
N GLY A 124 6.87 8.52 -6.43
CA GLY A 124 8.14 8.50 -5.72
C GLY A 124 7.93 8.29 -4.22
N ILE A 125 8.68 7.38 -3.61
CA ILE A 125 8.67 7.17 -2.16
C ILE A 125 10.08 6.95 -1.61
N ASP A 126 10.27 7.38 -0.36
CA ASP A 126 11.48 7.11 0.41
C ASP A 126 11.21 6.00 1.42
N VAL A 127 12.01 4.92 1.36
CA VAL A 127 11.89 3.78 2.27
C VAL A 127 13.28 3.39 2.79
N PRO A 128 13.92 4.27 3.55
CA PRO A 128 15.23 3.97 4.12
C PRO A 128 15.11 3.00 5.29
N GLY A 129 16.06 2.07 5.40
CA GLY A 129 16.11 1.11 6.50
C GLY A 129 16.32 1.76 7.87
N PHE A 130 16.82 3.00 7.92
CA PHE A 130 16.97 3.78 9.15
C PHE A 130 15.71 4.58 9.54
N GLY A 131 14.73 4.72 8.65
CA GLY A 131 13.54 5.55 8.87
C GLY A 131 12.22 4.78 8.91
N VAL A 132 12.20 3.57 8.35
CA VAL A 132 11.01 2.71 8.33
C VAL A 132 11.28 1.44 9.12
N PRO A 133 10.61 1.23 10.27
CA PRO A 133 10.99 0.17 11.21
C PRO A 133 10.64 -1.24 10.73
N THR A 134 9.56 -1.43 9.98
CA THR A 134 9.07 -2.77 9.64
C THR A 134 8.65 -2.91 8.17
N HIS A 135 8.56 -4.16 7.69
CA HIS A 135 8.01 -4.47 6.37
C HIS A 135 6.56 -4.00 6.21
N ALA A 136 5.78 -4.11 7.26
CA ALA A 136 4.38 -3.73 7.23
C ALA A 136 4.23 -2.22 7.07
N GLU A 137 5.03 -1.43 7.79
CA GLU A 137 5.06 0.01 7.64
C GLU A 137 5.61 0.44 6.26
N ALA A 138 6.59 -0.28 5.73
CA ALA A 138 7.06 -0.03 4.36
C ALA A 138 5.98 -0.33 3.30
N LYS A 139 5.14 -1.36 3.50
CA LYS A 139 3.97 -1.58 2.64
C LYS A 139 2.99 -0.42 2.73
N ASP A 140 2.76 0.09 3.93
CA ASP A 140 1.86 1.21 4.17
C ASP A 140 2.35 2.51 3.50
N VAL A 141 3.67 2.76 3.47
CA VAL A 141 4.23 3.93 2.77
C VAL A 141 3.78 3.94 1.30
N LEU A 142 3.95 2.83 0.59
CA LEU A 142 3.55 2.77 -0.82
C LEU A 142 2.03 2.70 -0.99
N ALA A 143 1.35 1.88 -0.20
CA ALA A 143 -0.11 1.76 -0.27
C ALA A 143 -0.81 3.09 0.02
N GLY A 144 -0.32 3.84 1.02
CA GLY A 144 -0.81 5.17 1.35
C GLY A 144 -0.57 6.18 0.22
N ALA A 145 0.63 6.20 -0.37
CA ALA A 145 0.95 7.06 -1.49
C ALA A 145 0.04 6.79 -2.71
N MET A 146 -0.15 5.51 -3.07
CA MET A 146 -1.05 5.12 -4.16
C MET A 146 -2.51 5.50 -3.87
N LEU A 147 -2.97 5.28 -2.64
CA LEU A 147 -4.35 5.61 -2.25
C LEU A 147 -4.58 7.12 -2.23
N GLY A 148 -3.60 7.90 -1.77
CA GLY A 148 -3.65 9.37 -1.81
C GLY A 148 -3.71 9.89 -3.24
N TYR A 149 -2.91 9.32 -4.13
CA TYR A 149 -2.98 9.63 -5.56
C TYR A 149 -4.37 9.34 -6.15
N ALA A 150 -4.88 8.13 -5.92
CA ALA A 150 -6.21 7.72 -6.41
C ALA A 150 -7.33 8.61 -5.85
N ARG A 151 -7.24 9.04 -4.58
CA ARG A 151 -8.17 10.00 -3.99
C ARG A 151 -8.15 11.36 -4.71
N ASN A 152 -6.97 11.85 -5.04
CA ASN A 152 -6.82 13.10 -5.79
C ASN A 152 -7.40 12.98 -7.21
N GLU A 153 -7.23 11.85 -7.89
CA GLU A 153 -7.85 11.59 -9.20
C GLU A 153 -9.38 11.61 -9.12
N ILE A 154 -9.97 10.98 -8.09
CA ILE A 154 -11.43 11.03 -7.88
C ILE A 154 -11.92 12.47 -7.68
N GLN A 155 -11.16 13.29 -6.96
CA GLN A 155 -11.50 14.69 -6.73
C GLN A 155 -11.36 15.54 -8.00
N ALA A 156 -10.42 15.19 -8.88
CA ALA A 156 -10.18 15.90 -10.15
C ALA A 156 -11.23 15.57 -11.23
N GLY A 157 -11.87 14.41 -11.17
CA GLY A 157 -12.88 14.04 -12.15
C GLY A 157 -13.36 12.58 -12.09
N PRO A 158 -14.16 12.16 -13.07
CA PRO A 158 -14.69 10.80 -13.12
C PRO A 158 -13.57 9.78 -13.41
N VAL A 159 -13.55 8.69 -12.67
CA VAL A 159 -12.59 7.59 -12.82
C VAL A 159 -13.28 6.26 -13.11
N ALA A 160 -12.63 5.38 -13.88
CA ALA A 160 -13.16 4.06 -14.20
C ALA A 160 -12.98 3.09 -13.03
N ARG A 161 -14.03 2.40 -12.65
CA ARG A 161 -14.04 1.38 -11.57
C ARG A 161 -14.04 -0.04 -12.14
N PRO A 162 -13.59 -1.05 -11.39
CA PRO A 162 -13.69 -2.44 -11.84
C PRO A 162 -15.16 -2.87 -12.01
N ALA A 163 -15.44 -3.65 -13.04
CA ALA A 163 -16.76 -4.25 -13.23
C ALA A 163 -17.13 -5.15 -12.02
N GLY A 164 -18.34 -5.00 -11.50
CA GLY A 164 -18.83 -5.73 -10.32
C GLY A 164 -18.43 -5.13 -8.96
N LEU A 165 -17.61 -4.09 -8.93
CA LEU A 165 -17.35 -3.24 -7.77
C LEU A 165 -17.94 -1.84 -7.96
N GLU A 166 -18.80 -1.69 -8.93
CA GLU A 166 -19.55 -0.46 -9.16
C GLU A 166 -20.53 -0.22 -8.02
N THR A 167 -20.67 1.04 -7.62
CA THR A 167 -21.47 1.48 -6.46
C THR A 167 -23.00 1.38 -6.68
N GLU A 168 -23.45 0.74 -7.76
CA GLU A 168 -24.86 0.64 -8.11
C GLU A 168 -25.72 -0.29 -7.22
N THR A 169 -25.15 -0.85 -6.17
CA THR A 169 -25.92 -1.66 -5.22
C THR A 169 -26.11 -0.92 -3.90
N ASP A 170 -27.37 -0.79 -3.44
CA ASP A 170 -27.73 -0.21 -2.14
C ASP A 170 -27.08 -0.92 -0.90
N ALA A 171 -26.37 -2.03 -1.12
CA ALA A 171 -25.75 -2.79 -0.05
C ALA A 171 -24.43 -2.15 0.39
N PRO A 172 -24.26 -1.86 1.69
CA PRO A 172 -23.02 -1.30 2.21
C PRO A 172 -21.84 -2.24 1.97
N SER A 173 -20.66 -1.65 1.76
CA SER A 173 -19.41 -2.39 1.51
C SER A 173 -18.30 -1.94 2.45
N VAL A 174 -17.35 -2.83 2.70
CA VAL A 174 -16.22 -2.60 3.62
C VAL A 174 -14.90 -2.90 2.94
N ALA A 175 -14.04 -1.90 2.77
CA ALA A 175 -12.67 -2.11 2.32
C ALA A 175 -11.85 -2.78 3.44
N LEU A 176 -10.99 -3.71 3.07
CA LEU A 176 -10.17 -4.49 4.00
C LEU A 176 -8.71 -4.03 3.89
N VAL A 177 -8.13 -3.52 4.99
CA VAL A 177 -6.77 -2.98 4.97
C VAL A 177 -5.82 -3.90 5.74
N GLY A 178 -4.80 -4.35 5.04
CA GLY A 178 -3.74 -5.21 5.54
C GLY A 178 -3.63 -6.52 4.78
N GLU A 179 -2.44 -7.12 4.75
CA GLU A 179 -2.28 -8.50 4.29
C GLU A 179 -2.87 -9.42 5.35
N ILE A 180 -3.89 -10.16 4.95
CA ILE A 180 -4.67 -10.97 5.87
C ILE A 180 -4.09 -12.38 5.90
N PHE A 181 -3.48 -12.72 7.01
CA PHE A 181 -3.13 -14.07 7.38
C PHE A 181 -3.36 -14.22 8.91
N PRO A 182 -4.11 -15.21 9.37
CA PRO A 182 -4.76 -16.31 8.64
C PRO A 182 -6.15 -16.00 8.05
N VAL A 183 -6.65 -14.77 8.16
CA VAL A 183 -8.00 -14.40 7.69
C VAL A 183 -7.94 -13.86 6.27
N ASP A 184 -8.64 -14.46 5.34
CA ASP A 184 -8.74 -14.01 3.96
C ASP A 184 -10.04 -13.23 3.68
N ALA A 185 -10.05 -12.48 2.56
CA ALA A 185 -11.20 -11.67 2.16
C ALA A 185 -12.47 -12.52 1.90
N ILE A 186 -12.32 -13.77 1.50
CA ILE A 186 -13.44 -14.68 1.25
C ILE A 186 -14.10 -15.06 2.58
N THR A 187 -13.30 -15.41 3.56
CA THR A 187 -13.78 -15.73 4.91
C THR A 187 -14.48 -14.55 5.55
N ILE A 188 -13.88 -13.35 5.49
CA ILE A 188 -14.54 -12.13 5.98
C ILE A 188 -15.83 -11.85 5.20
N GLY A 189 -15.82 -11.98 3.87
CA GLY A 189 -17.02 -11.80 3.06
C GLY A 189 -18.17 -12.73 3.46
N ARG A 190 -17.87 -13.99 3.80
CA ARG A 190 -18.87 -14.93 4.30
C ARG A 190 -19.42 -14.52 5.67
N MET A 191 -18.58 -13.97 6.55
CA MET A 191 -19.01 -13.46 7.85
C MET A 191 -19.90 -12.22 7.74
N LEU A 192 -19.67 -11.38 6.73
CA LEU A 192 -20.44 -10.16 6.49
C LEU A 192 -21.78 -10.43 5.77
N GLN A 193 -21.88 -11.54 5.04
CA GLN A 193 -23.06 -11.87 4.25
C GLN A 193 -24.38 -11.86 5.02
N PRO A 194 -24.49 -12.42 6.26
CA PRO A 194 -25.72 -12.37 7.04
C PRO A 194 -26.16 -10.95 7.40
N MET A 195 -25.22 -10.01 7.46
CA MET A 195 -25.51 -8.59 7.71
C MET A 195 -25.94 -7.85 6.43
N GLY A 196 -25.92 -8.49 5.26
CA GLY A 196 -26.14 -7.82 3.98
C GLY A 196 -24.99 -6.88 3.57
N VAL A 197 -23.80 -7.04 4.15
CA VAL A 197 -22.61 -6.22 3.88
C VAL A 197 -21.69 -6.96 2.91
N LYS A 198 -21.14 -6.23 1.92
CA LYS A 198 -20.18 -6.77 0.95
C LYS A 198 -18.75 -6.53 1.42
N ALA A 199 -17.88 -7.53 1.26
CA ALA A 199 -16.45 -7.31 1.33
C ALA A 199 -16.00 -6.58 0.06
N GLY A 200 -15.40 -5.41 0.24
CA GLY A 200 -14.78 -4.61 -0.79
C GLY A 200 -13.34 -5.07 -1.10
N PRO A 201 -12.57 -4.24 -1.82
CA PRO A 201 -11.17 -4.53 -2.14
C PRO A 201 -10.29 -4.67 -0.90
N VAL A 202 -9.23 -5.47 -1.06
CA VAL A 202 -8.15 -5.58 -0.07
C VAL A 202 -7.02 -4.61 -0.45
N VAL A 203 -6.65 -3.73 0.47
CA VAL A 203 -5.54 -2.78 0.32
C VAL A 203 -4.33 -3.32 1.09
N PRO A 204 -3.14 -3.45 0.48
CA PRO A 204 -2.75 -3.10 -0.89
C PRO A 204 -3.47 -3.91 -1.97
N THR A 205 -3.90 -3.22 -3.02
CA THR A 205 -4.69 -3.79 -4.12
C THR A 205 -3.85 -4.52 -5.16
N ARG A 206 -4.51 -5.13 -6.15
CA ARG A 206 -3.85 -5.80 -7.28
C ARG A 206 -3.94 -5.02 -8.58
N GLU A 207 -4.89 -4.09 -8.67
CA GLU A 207 -5.12 -3.23 -9.82
C GLU A 207 -5.38 -1.81 -9.36
N TRP A 208 -4.99 -0.84 -10.17
CA TRP A 208 -5.17 0.58 -9.83
C TRP A 208 -6.64 0.93 -9.56
N ARG A 209 -7.54 0.43 -10.40
CA ARG A 209 -8.99 0.69 -10.29
C ARG A 209 -9.61 0.19 -8.99
N GLU A 210 -9.03 -0.83 -8.36
CA GLU A 210 -9.48 -1.31 -7.04
C GLU A 210 -9.25 -0.28 -5.93
N LEU A 211 -8.29 0.66 -6.09
CA LEU A 211 -8.10 1.77 -5.15
C LEU A 211 -9.31 2.70 -5.12
N TYR A 212 -9.87 2.99 -6.29
CA TYR A 212 -11.09 3.80 -6.37
C TYR A 212 -12.28 3.08 -5.70
N ALA A 213 -12.46 1.81 -6.00
CA ALA A 213 -13.50 1.01 -5.37
C ALA A 213 -13.32 0.90 -3.84
N ALA A 214 -12.08 0.84 -3.36
CA ALA A 214 -11.80 0.86 -1.92
C ALA A 214 -12.19 2.20 -1.29
N LEU A 215 -11.90 3.32 -1.97
CA LEU A 215 -12.29 4.67 -1.52
C LEU A 215 -13.81 4.90 -1.56
N ASP A 216 -14.56 4.15 -2.37
CA ASP A 216 -16.01 4.23 -2.44
C ASP A 216 -16.72 3.40 -1.34
N CYS A 217 -16.03 2.48 -0.67
CA CYS A 217 -16.63 1.64 0.37
C CYS A 217 -17.25 2.48 1.50
N SER A 218 -18.33 1.95 2.08
CA SER A 218 -19.08 2.59 3.16
C SER A 218 -18.29 2.69 4.46
N ALA A 219 -17.38 1.73 4.71
CA ALA A 219 -16.46 1.71 5.85
C ALA A 219 -15.14 1.01 5.48
N VAL A 220 -14.17 1.08 6.36
CA VAL A 220 -12.85 0.49 6.18
C VAL A 220 -12.48 -0.31 7.42
N ALA A 221 -12.20 -1.58 7.25
CA ALA A 221 -11.69 -2.46 8.31
C ALA A 221 -10.16 -2.45 8.31
N MET A 222 -9.58 -1.88 9.36
CA MET A 222 -8.13 -1.85 9.59
C MET A 222 -7.70 -3.15 10.27
N LEU A 223 -7.50 -4.20 9.47
CA LEU A 223 -7.20 -5.54 9.98
C LEU A 223 -5.76 -5.70 10.47
N HIS A 224 -4.90 -4.79 10.08
CA HIS A 224 -3.51 -4.78 10.48
C HIS A 224 -3.11 -3.41 11.07
N PRO A 225 -2.45 -3.35 12.24
CA PRO A 225 -2.24 -2.09 12.97
C PRO A 225 -1.22 -1.14 12.32
N PHE A 226 -0.41 -1.61 11.36
CA PHE A 226 0.72 -0.86 10.81
C PHE A 226 0.39 0.02 9.58
N TYR A 227 -0.88 0.12 9.18
CA TYR A 227 -1.31 0.87 7.99
C TYR A 227 -1.79 2.29 8.35
N ALA A 228 -0.93 3.09 8.98
CA ALA A 228 -1.27 4.43 9.44
C ALA A 228 -1.39 5.45 8.30
N ALA A 229 -0.53 5.39 7.27
CA ALA A 229 -0.61 6.26 6.10
C ALA A 229 -1.88 5.98 5.29
N THR A 230 -2.16 4.71 5.01
CA THR A 230 -3.40 4.27 4.37
C THR A 230 -4.64 4.71 5.14
N ALA A 231 -4.62 4.60 6.47
CA ALA A 231 -5.72 5.05 7.34
C ALA A 231 -5.97 6.57 7.22
N ARG A 232 -4.90 7.38 7.12
CA ARG A 232 -5.03 8.84 6.92
C ARG A 232 -5.75 9.17 5.61
N GLU A 233 -5.43 8.46 4.52
CA GLU A 233 -6.06 8.69 3.23
C GLU A 233 -7.54 8.33 3.23
N PHE A 234 -7.93 7.22 3.87
CA PHE A 234 -9.34 6.89 4.04
C PHE A 234 -10.10 7.91 4.90
N LYS A 235 -9.48 8.39 5.99
CA LYS A 235 -10.05 9.48 6.80
C LYS A 235 -10.23 10.75 5.99
N ALA A 236 -9.24 11.11 5.17
CA ALA A 236 -9.31 12.27 4.28
C ALA A 236 -10.41 12.12 3.22
N ALA A 237 -10.73 10.89 2.82
CA ALA A 237 -11.86 10.56 1.96
C ALA A 237 -13.22 10.49 2.72
N GLY A 238 -13.24 10.80 4.02
CA GLY A 238 -14.46 10.78 4.85
C GLY A 238 -14.95 9.37 5.18
N ARG A 239 -14.11 8.34 5.10
CA ARG A 239 -14.52 6.95 5.37
C ARG A 239 -14.31 6.60 6.84
N PRO A 240 -15.35 6.05 7.52
CA PRO A 240 -15.21 5.58 8.89
C PRO A 240 -14.28 4.38 8.96
N LEU A 241 -13.41 4.36 9.97
CA LEU A 241 -12.44 3.29 10.19
C LEU A 241 -12.88 2.39 11.34
N LEU A 242 -12.87 1.09 11.08
CA LEU A 242 -13.04 0.05 12.08
C LEU A 242 -11.67 -0.52 12.44
N GLY A 243 -11.28 -0.44 13.69
CA GLY A 243 -10.02 -1.01 14.19
C GLY A 243 -10.12 -2.51 14.45
N CYS A 244 -8.96 -3.15 14.58
CA CYS A 244 -8.77 -4.55 14.90
C CYS A 244 -9.27 -5.56 13.85
N ALA A 245 -8.75 -6.77 13.95
CA ALA A 245 -9.21 -7.93 13.17
C ALA A 245 -10.19 -8.76 13.99
N PRO A 246 -11.14 -9.47 13.35
CA PRO A 246 -12.02 -10.41 14.04
C PRO A 246 -11.23 -11.65 14.45
N VAL A 247 -10.84 -11.73 15.71
CA VAL A 247 -10.03 -12.84 16.25
C VAL A 247 -10.73 -13.47 17.45
N GLY A 248 -10.91 -14.79 17.38
CA GLY A 248 -11.65 -15.54 18.39
C GLY A 248 -13.15 -15.26 18.37
N VAL A 249 -13.92 -15.99 19.17
CA VAL A 249 -15.39 -15.88 19.15
C VAL A 249 -15.86 -14.51 19.62
N GLU A 250 -15.41 -14.08 20.80
CA GLU A 250 -15.81 -12.80 21.39
C GLU A 250 -15.34 -11.61 20.55
N GLY A 251 -14.05 -11.62 20.12
CA GLY A 251 -13.51 -10.55 19.29
C GLY A 251 -14.20 -10.45 17.92
N THR A 252 -14.63 -11.57 17.35
CA THR A 252 -15.42 -11.57 16.11
C THR A 252 -16.81 -10.99 16.32
N ARG A 253 -17.48 -11.37 17.42
CA ARG A 253 -18.79 -10.82 17.81
C ARG A 253 -18.72 -9.30 17.98
N ASP A 254 -17.77 -8.82 18.77
CA ASP A 254 -17.59 -7.40 19.03
C ASP A 254 -17.28 -6.63 17.75
N TRP A 255 -16.44 -7.20 16.89
CA TRP A 255 -16.07 -6.62 15.60
C TRP A 255 -17.27 -6.50 14.66
N LEU A 256 -18.12 -7.54 14.53
CA LEU A 256 -19.33 -7.51 13.72
C LEU A 256 -20.36 -6.53 14.27
N THR A 257 -20.52 -6.48 15.58
CA THR A 257 -21.42 -5.52 16.26
C THR A 257 -20.98 -4.09 15.98
N HIS A 258 -19.70 -3.79 16.20
CA HIS A 258 -19.16 -2.46 15.94
C HIS A 258 -19.26 -2.06 14.46
N LEU A 259 -19.03 -2.98 13.55
CA LEU A 259 -19.22 -2.73 12.11
C LEU A 259 -20.69 -2.40 11.79
N GLY A 260 -21.63 -3.13 12.37
CA GLY A 260 -23.06 -2.87 12.22
C GLY A 260 -23.45 -1.48 12.72
N ASP A 261 -22.91 -1.07 13.85
CA ASP A 261 -23.13 0.28 14.43
C ASP A 261 -22.54 1.37 13.51
N VAL A 262 -21.31 1.19 13.02
CA VAL A 262 -20.64 2.13 12.09
C VAL A 262 -21.43 2.29 10.79
N LEU A 263 -22.03 1.23 10.28
CA LEU A 263 -22.84 1.22 9.08
C LEU A 263 -24.32 1.57 9.33
N ASN A 264 -24.72 1.83 10.58
CA ASN A 264 -26.10 2.09 11.00
C ASN A 264 -27.07 0.99 10.57
N LEU A 265 -26.65 -0.28 10.65
CA LEU A 265 -27.49 -1.41 10.27
C LEU A 265 -28.61 -1.68 11.30
N PRO A 266 -29.77 -2.19 10.86
CA PRO A 266 -30.80 -2.66 11.76
C PRO A 266 -30.27 -3.75 12.70
N LYS A 267 -30.60 -3.66 14.01
CA LYS A 267 -30.15 -4.64 15.01
C LYS A 267 -30.40 -6.10 14.60
N LYS A 268 -31.53 -6.36 13.96
CA LYS A 268 -31.87 -7.71 13.46
C LYS A 268 -30.83 -8.26 12.48
N GLN A 269 -30.23 -7.40 11.63
CA GLN A 269 -29.17 -7.82 10.70
C GLN A 269 -27.86 -8.11 11.43
N ILE A 270 -27.53 -7.33 12.45
CA ILE A 270 -26.36 -7.57 13.30
C ILE A 270 -26.50 -8.88 14.04
N ASP A 271 -27.66 -9.11 14.69
CA ASP A 271 -27.95 -10.33 15.47
C ASP A 271 -27.95 -11.62 14.60
N GLN A 272 -28.10 -11.50 13.28
CA GLN A 272 -28.02 -12.65 12.36
C GLN A 272 -26.57 -13.10 12.09
N ALA A 273 -25.60 -12.24 12.28
CA ALA A 273 -24.18 -12.51 12.03
C ALA A 273 -23.39 -12.81 13.32
N VAL A 274 -23.92 -12.40 14.46
CA VAL A 274 -23.35 -12.57 15.80
C VAL A 274 -23.91 -13.81 16.48
#